data_d515bc6cfbb111757f4c5e0462499dc3
#
_entry.id   d515bc6cfbb111757f4c5e0462499dc3
#
_cell.length_a   1.000
_cell.length_b   1.000
_cell.length_c   1.000
_cell.angle_alpha   90.00
_cell.angle_beta   90.00
_cell.angle_gamma   90.00
#
_symmetry.space_group_name_H-M   'P 1'
#
loop_
_entity.id
_entity.type
_entity.pdbx_description
1 polymer ?
#
loop_
_entity_poly.entity_id
_entity_poly.type
_entity_poly.pdbx_seq_one_letter_code
_entity_poly.pdbx_strand_id
1 'polypeptide(L)'
;MIQYTIHEVAALLNISTDAIRLYEKEGLVTPTRNPENGYRYYNTEQIHRIMGICLYRKLHVSIAEIKRLVEVSTLEDISDGFSGFIDSRKKEIARLTLEVEQMSYICLLYTSP
;
A
#
# COMPACT_ATOMS: atom_id res chain seq x y z
N MET A 1 10.67 -26.90 3.00
CA MET A 1 9.99 -25.59 2.95
C MET A 1 10.51 -24.82 1.74
N ILE A 2 9.62 -24.31 0.91
CA ILE A 2 10.02 -23.55 -0.27
C ILE A 2 10.36 -22.13 0.15
N GLN A 3 11.54 -21.65 -0.25
CA GLN A 3 12.00 -20.31 0.00
C GLN A 3 12.44 -19.65 -1.30
N TYR A 4 12.24 -18.35 -1.39
CA TYR A 4 12.51 -17.55 -2.58
C TYR A 4 13.49 -16.44 -2.24
N THR A 5 14.36 -16.13 -3.19
CA THR A 5 15.26 -14.97 -3.07
C THR A 5 14.48 -13.67 -3.29
N ILE A 6 15.07 -12.52 -2.91
CA ILE A 6 14.47 -11.22 -3.16
C ILE A 6 14.22 -10.98 -4.65
N HIS A 7 15.13 -11.43 -5.53
CA HIS A 7 14.97 -11.28 -6.97
C HIS A 7 13.83 -12.13 -7.53
N GLU A 8 13.67 -13.35 -7.00
CA GLU A 8 12.56 -14.21 -7.37
C GLU A 8 11.21 -13.63 -6.95
N VAL A 9 11.13 -13.09 -5.72
CA VAL A 9 9.90 -12.44 -5.23
C VAL A 9 9.59 -11.19 -6.05
N ALA A 10 10.58 -10.36 -6.33
CA ALA A 10 10.41 -9.17 -7.15
C ALA A 10 9.87 -9.51 -8.55
N ALA A 11 10.42 -10.55 -9.18
CA ALA A 11 9.95 -11.02 -10.49
C ALA A 11 8.53 -11.58 -10.42
N LEU A 12 8.25 -12.40 -9.40
CA LEU A 12 6.94 -13.02 -9.21
C LEU A 12 5.84 -12.00 -9.02
N LEU A 13 6.08 -10.95 -8.24
CA LEU A 13 5.10 -9.93 -7.90
C LEU A 13 5.16 -8.69 -8.80
N ASN A 14 6.11 -8.67 -9.73
CA ASN A 14 6.33 -7.54 -10.64
C ASN A 14 6.54 -6.21 -9.89
N ILE A 15 7.41 -6.24 -8.90
CA ILE A 15 7.81 -5.06 -8.11
C ILE A 15 9.34 -4.99 -8.08
N SER A 16 9.88 -3.85 -7.68
CA SER A 16 11.32 -3.68 -7.54
C SER A 16 11.84 -4.34 -6.26
N THR A 17 13.10 -4.74 -6.27
CA THR A 17 13.76 -5.21 -5.04
C THR A 17 13.86 -4.09 -4.01
N ASP A 18 13.96 -2.85 -4.45
CA ASP A 18 13.99 -1.67 -3.56
C ASP A 18 12.67 -1.53 -2.79
N ALA A 19 11.54 -1.82 -3.42
CA ALA A 19 10.24 -1.82 -2.74
C ALA A 19 10.21 -2.85 -1.61
N ILE A 20 10.71 -4.05 -1.87
CA ILE A 20 10.77 -5.12 -0.87
C ILE A 20 11.69 -4.74 0.28
N ARG A 21 12.85 -4.15 -0.02
CA ARG A 21 13.79 -3.65 1.00
C ARG A 21 13.17 -2.54 1.84
N LEU A 22 12.39 -1.66 1.23
CA LEU A 22 11.64 -0.63 1.97
C LEU A 22 10.67 -1.26 2.96
N TYR A 23 9.90 -2.26 2.52
CA TYR A 23 8.95 -2.95 3.40
C TYR A 23 9.65 -3.66 4.56
N GLU A 24 10.83 -4.23 4.32
CA GLU A 24 11.66 -4.80 5.37
C GLU A 24 12.13 -3.72 6.35
N LYS A 25 12.65 -2.63 5.83
CA LYS A 25 13.12 -1.48 6.65
C LYS A 25 12.02 -0.92 7.53
N GLU A 26 10.81 -0.87 7.00
CA GLU A 26 9.63 -0.35 7.72
C GLU A 26 9.02 -1.39 8.67
N GLY A 27 9.61 -2.57 8.78
CA GLY A 27 9.15 -3.61 9.69
C GLY A 27 7.91 -4.36 9.23
N LEU A 28 7.50 -4.20 7.97
CA LEU A 28 6.32 -4.88 7.44
C LEU A 28 6.58 -6.31 7.04
N VAL A 29 7.82 -6.63 6.71
CA VAL A 29 8.26 -7.96 6.27
C VAL A 29 9.55 -8.30 6.99
N THR A 30 9.67 -9.55 7.44
CA THR A 30 10.87 -10.05 8.11
C THR A 30 11.38 -11.28 7.36
N PRO A 31 12.34 -11.11 6.43
CA PRO A 31 12.89 -12.25 5.71
C PRO A 31 13.76 -13.10 6.63
N THR A 32 13.95 -14.35 6.26
CA THR A 32 14.94 -15.24 6.88
C THR A 32 16.28 -14.97 6.22
N ARG A 33 17.33 -14.78 7.00
CA ARG A 33 18.68 -14.63 6.46
C ARG A 33 19.42 -15.96 6.59
N ASN A 34 20.11 -16.33 5.51
CA ASN A 34 21.00 -17.47 5.54
C ASN A 34 22.26 -17.09 6.35
N PRO A 35 22.60 -17.82 7.43
CA PRO A 35 23.75 -17.49 8.26
C PRO A 35 25.10 -17.65 7.53
N GLU A 36 25.16 -18.44 6.47
CA GLU A 36 26.39 -18.68 5.73
C GLU A 36 26.73 -17.55 4.76
N ASN A 37 25.72 -16.97 4.06
CA ASN A 37 25.95 -15.98 3.02
C ASN A 37 25.24 -14.64 3.27
N GLY A 38 24.41 -14.54 4.29
CA GLY A 38 23.66 -13.33 4.63
C GLY A 38 22.52 -12.99 3.66
N TYR A 39 22.23 -13.85 2.69
CA TYR A 39 21.17 -13.59 1.73
C TYR A 39 19.79 -13.71 2.37
N ARG A 40 18.86 -12.89 1.86
CA ARG A 40 17.47 -12.88 2.31
C ARG A 40 16.67 -13.95 1.59
N TYR A 41 15.85 -14.66 2.35
CA TYR A 41 14.92 -15.66 1.81
C TYR A 41 13.52 -15.39 2.34
N TYR A 42 12.55 -15.58 1.47
CA TYR A 42 11.14 -15.33 1.76
C TYR A 42 10.35 -16.62 1.60
N ASN A 43 9.54 -16.96 2.60
CA ASN A 43 8.63 -18.10 2.52
C ASN A 43 7.28 -17.66 1.93
N THR A 44 6.39 -18.63 1.73
CA THR A 44 5.07 -18.38 1.16
C THR A 44 4.24 -17.37 1.96
N GLU A 45 4.30 -17.45 3.28
CA GLU A 45 3.59 -16.52 4.17
C GLU A 45 4.06 -15.08 3.98
N GLN A 46 5.37 -14.89 3.90
CA GLN A 46 5.96 -13.57 3.68
C GLN A 46 5.61 -13.02 2.30
N ILE A 47 5.56 -13.88 1.29
CA ILE A 47 5.15 -13.49 -0.06
C ILE A 47 3.69 -13.03 -0.07
N HIS A 48 2.79 -13.75 0.60
CA HIS A 48 1.39 -13.32 0.75
C HIS A 48 1.29 -11.96 1.44
N ARG A 49 2.12 -11.74 2.43
CA ARG A 49 2.16 -10.45 3.14
C ARG A 49 2.60 -9.32 2.22
N ILE A 50 3.62 -9.54 1.41
CA ILE A 50 4.08 -8.56 0.41
C ILE A 50 2.99 -8.30 -0.62
N MET A 51 2.28 -9.32 -1.08
CA MET A 51 1.15 -9.17 -1.99
C MET A 51 0.07 -8.26 -1.41
N GLY A 52 -0.28 -8.44 -0.14
CA GLY A 52 -1.24 -7.59 0.56
C GLY A 52 -0.77 -6.14 0.63
N ILE A 53 0.49 -5.92 0.96
CA ILE A 53 1.09 -4.58 0.99
C ILE A 53 1.01 -3.93 -0.40
N CYS A 54 1.34 -4.66 -1.45
CA CYS A 54 1.25 -4.16 -2.82
C CYS A 54 -0.17 -3.74 -3.19
N LEU A 55 -1.17 -4.51 -2.78
CA LEU A 55 -2.57 -4.17 -3.03
C LEU A 55 -2.95 -2.86 -2.34
N TYR A 56 -2.59 -2.70 -1.07
CA TYR A 56 -2.85 -1.46 -0.32
C TYR A 56 -2.16 -0.27 -0.98
N ARG A 57 -0.91 -0.44 -1.41
CA ARG A 57 -0.17 0.63 -2.09
C ARG A 57 -0.81 1.04 -3.42
N LYS A 58 -1.40 0.11 -4.15
CA LYS A 58 -2.17 0.42 -5.36
C LYS A 58 -3.40 1.28 -5.06
N LEU A 59 -3.97 1.12 -3.89
CA LEU A 59 -5.12 1.91 -3.42
C LEU A 59 -4.67 3.22 -2.73
N HIS A 60 -3.40 3.56 -2.81
CA HIS A 60 -2.81 4.76 -2.21
C HIS A 60 -2.93 4.80 -0.69
N VAL A 61 -2.93 3.64 -0.04
CA VAL A 61 -2.81 3.54 1.41
C VAL A 61 -1.35 3.77 1.80
N SER A 62 -1.11 4.64 2.75
CA SER A 62 0.25 5.00 3.16
C SER A 62 0.94 3.87 3.93
N ILE A 63 2.26 3.88 3.98
CA ILE A 63 3.04 2.91 4.77
C ILE A 63 2.63 2.96 6.24
N ALA A 64 2.42 4.15 6.80
CA ALA A 64 1.99 4.32 8.19
C ALA A 64 0.62 3.68 8.44
N GLU A 65 -0.32 3.83 7.52
CA GLU A 65 -1.63 3.22 7.59
C GLU A 65 -1.56 1.69 7.45
N ILE A 66 -0.70 1.20 6.55
CA ILE A 66 -0.46 -0.25 6.38
C ILE A 66 0.10 -0.85 7.67
N LYS A 67 1.05 -0.17 8.32
CA LYS A 67 1.58 -0.63 9.61
C LYS A 67 0.48 -0.81 10.65
N ARG A 68 -0.45 0.11 10.72
CA ARG A 68 -1.59 0.00 11.64
C ARG A 68 -2.49 -1.18 11.31
N LEU A 69 -2.72 -1.44 10.02
CA LEU A 69 -3.53 -2.57 9.58
C LEU A 69 -2.88 -3.91 9.89
N VAL A 70 -1.57 -4.06 9.71
CA VAL A 70 -0.89 -5.32 9.99
C VAL A 70 -0.73 -5.61 11.48
N GLU A 71 -0.87 -4.60 12.33
CA GLU A 71 -0.83 -4.76 13.79
C GLU A 71 -2.17 -5.22 14.36
N VAL A 72 -3.27 -5.05 13.63
CA VAL A 72 -4.58 -5.48 14.11
C VAL A 72 -4.76 -6.99 13.91
N SER A 73 -5.40 -7.63 14.87
CA SER A 73 -5.51 -9.08 14.92
C SER A 73 -6.90 -9.62 14.55
N THR A 74 -7.90 -8.75 14.36
CA THR A 74 -9.27 -9.16 14.07
C THR A 74 -9.74 -8.66 12.71
N LEU A 75 -10.65 -9.42 12.08
CA LEU A 75 -11.28 -9.01 10.82
C LEU A 75 -12.12 -7.75 11.00
N GLU A 76 -12.72 -7.57 12.17
CA GLU A 76 -13.51 -6.39 12.48
C GLU A 76 -12.64 -5.14 12.48
N ASP A 77 -11.45 -5.19 13.08
CA ASP A 77 -10.51 -4.07 13.11
C ASP A 77 -10.02 -3.71 11.70
N ILE A 78 -9.80 -4.71 10.85
CA ILE A 78 -9.43 -4.48 9.45
C ILE A 78 -10.58 -3.80 8.70
N SER A 79 -11.82 -4.28 8.90
CA SER A 79 -13.01 -3.69 8.30
C SER A 79 -13.20 -2.23 8.72
N ASP A 80 -13.02 -1.94 10.00
CA ASP A 80 -13.13 -0.58 10.54
C ASP A 80 -12.06 0.33 9.94
N GLY A 81 -10.83 -0.16 9.77
CA GLY A 81 -9.75 0.58 9.13
C GLY A 81 -10.09 0.94 7.68
N PHE A 82 -10.62 -0.02 6.92
CA PHE A 82 -11.05 0.24 5.55
C PHE A 82 -12.24 1.20 5.48
N SER A 83 -13.19 1.09 6.40
CA SER A 83 -14.31 2.06 6.48
C SER A 83 -13.80 3.48 6.67
N GLY A 84 -12.77 3.66 7.49
CA GLY A 84 -12.11 4.95 7.68
C GLY A 84 -11.48 5.47 6.41
N PHE A 85 -10.79 4.62 5.66
CA PHE A 85 -10.21 4.99 4.36
C PHE A 85 -11.28 5.39 3.35
N ILE A 86 -12.37 4.62 3.27
CA ILE A 86 -13.49 4.91 2.38
C ILE A 86 -14.09 6.28 2.72
N ASP A 87 -14.33 6.57 3.97
CA ASP A 87 -14.87 7.85 4.42
C ASP A 87 -13.93 9.01 4.08
N SER A 88 -12.64 8.85 4.30
CA SER A 88 -11.64 9.84 3.92
C SER A 88 -11.63 10.10 2.41
N ARG A 89 -11.71 9.06 1.60
CA ARG A 89 -11.75 9.20 0.13
C ARG A 89 -13.03 9.88 -0.33
N LYS A 90 -14.18 9.58 0.29
CA LYS A 90 -15.46 10.25 -0.01
C LYS A 90 -15.40 11.75 0.28
N LYS A 91 -14.77 12.15 1.38
CA LYS A 91 -14.56 13.56 1.73
C LYS A 91 -13.67 14.25 0.70
N GLU A 92 -12.60 13.57 0.26
CA GLU A 92 -11.70 14.07 -0.78
C GLU A 92 -12.43 14.24 -2.11
N ILE A 93 -13.27 13.31 -2.51
CA ILE A 93 -14.08 13.40 -3.71
C ILE A 93 -15.02 14.61 -3.63
N ALA A 94 -15.68 14.81 -2.50
CA ALA A 94 -16.59 15.94 -2.30
C ALA A 94 -15.83 17.27 -2.40
N ARG A 95 -14.65 17.36 -1.80
CA ARG A 95 -13.80 18.55 -1.87
C ARG A 95 -13.37 18.86 -3.29
N LEU A 96 -12.90 17.86 -4.02
CA LEU A 96 -12.47 18.01 -5.41
C LEU A 96 -13.64 18.36 -6.34
N THR A 97 -14.82 17.78 -6.10
CA THR A 97 -16.03 18.09 -6.87
C THR A 97 -16.39 19.57 -6.72
N LEU A 98 -16.33 20.09 -5.49
CA LEU A 98 -16.59 21.50 -5.22
C LEU A 98 -15.58 22.40 -5.93
N GLU A 99 -14.30 22.06 -5.88
CA GLU A 99 -13.24 22.79 -6.59
C GLU A 99 -13.47 22.84 -8.09
N VAL A 100 -13.85 21.71 -8.69
CA VAL A 100 -14.16 21.65 -10.12
C VAL A 100 -15.34 22.55 -10.46
N GLU A 101 -16.40 22.55 -9.65
CA GLU A 101 -17.55 23.42 -9.84
C GLU A 101 -17.17 24.90 -9.76
N GLN A 102 -16.35 25.27 -8.79
CA GLN A 102 -15.86 26.65 -8.64
C GLN A 102 -15.01 27.10 -9.82
N MET A 103 -14.08 26.24 -10.27
CA MET A 103 -13.24 26.51 -11.42
C MET A 103 -14.07 26.65 -12.70
N SER A 104 -15.09 25.79 -12.87
CA SER A 104 -16.01 25.85 -14.01
C SER A 104 -16.80 27.16 -14.03
N TYR A 105 -17.24 27.60 -12.89
CA TYR A 105 -17.95 28.89 -12.75
C TYR A 105 -17.05 30.06 -13.12
N ILE A 106 -15.81 30.07 -12.65
CA ILE A 106 -14.82 31.10 -13.00
C ILE A 106 -14.56 31.10 -14.51
N CYS A 107 -14.40 29.91 -15.10
CA CYS A 107 -14.22 29.75 -16.54
C CYS A 107 -15.38 30.39 -17.33
N LEU A 108 -16.61 30.15 -16.91
CA LEU A 108 -17.80 30.75 -17.55
C LEU A 108 -17.82 32.27 -17.43
N LEU A 109 -17.40 32.85 -16.30
CA LEU A 109 -17.33 34.28 -16.10
C LEU A 109 -16.37 34.95 -17.08
N TYR A 110 -15.25 34.33 -17.42
CA TYR A 110 -14.23 34.88 -18.31
C TYR A 110 -14.45 34.54 -19.77
N THR A 111 -15.29 33.55 -20.11
CA THR A 111 -15.54 33.11 -21.48
C THR A 111 -16.90 33.53 -22.02
N SER A 112 -17.81 34.03 -21.20
CA SER A 112 -19.10 34.52 -21.60
C SER A 112 -18.95 35.89 -22.32
N PRO A 113 -19.66 36.10 -23.42
CA PRO A 113 -19.65 37.40 -24.13
C PRO A 113 -20.29 38.51 -23.29
#